data_936a876e02ae0100e9a6b860855b311c
#
_entry.id   936a876e02ae0100e9a6b860855b311c
#
_cell.length_a   1.000
_cell.length_b   1.000
_cell.length_c   1.000
_cell.angle_alpha   90.00
_cell.angle_beta   90.00
_cell.angle_gamma   90.00
#
_symmetry.space_group_name_H-M   'P 1'
#
loop_
_entity.id
_entity.type
_entity.pdbx_description
1 polymer ?
#
loop_
_entity_poly.entity_id
_entity_poly.type
_entity_poly.pdbx_seq_one_letter_code
_entity_poly.pdbx_strand_id
1 'polypeptide(L)'
;MVTEPHCQLTTKDHAILQAMLERHRGPHGPFIQLLERKVRSSAIYFRDDIPPGVVTLNTRLTYRVNGVLTGPHLVVQSEGQDLPEYALSIHTIRGLALLGLAERATVAVPLGHDVVEELRVEDVLSQPEAEVRSRETARGIVQGDSAGRTGNVVSFLRKPARMEFSGPSLHPDDDDPGPRAA
;
A
#
# COMPACT_ATOMS: atom_id res chain seq x y z
N MET A 1 4.83 24.47 -24.69
CA MET A 1 4.28 24.33 -23.33
C MET A 1 4.43 22.88 -22.91
N VAL A 2 5.35 22.55 -22.05
CA VAL A 2 5.44 21.20 -21.48
C VAL A 2 4.32 21.11 -20.47
N THR A 3 3.23 20.43 -20.80
CA THR A 3 2.15 20.15 -19.84
C THR A 3 2.74 19.23 -18.78
N GLU A 4 2.82 19.70 -17.54
CA GLU A 4 3.25 18.85 -16.44
C GLU A 4 2.29 17.65 -16.34
N PRO A 5 2.82 16.43 -16.23
CA PRO A 5 1.99 15.25 -16.16
C PRO A 5 1.16 15.30 -14.87
N HIS A 6 -0.11 14.92 -15.00
CA HIS A 6 -1.04 14.87 -13.88
C HIS A 6 -0.56 13.83 -12.86
N CYS A 7 -0.23 14.27 -11.65
CA CYS A 7 0.21 13.40 -10.58
C CYS A 7 -1.02 12.80 -9.85
N GLN A 8 -1.05 11.48 -9.69
CA GLN A 8 -2.13 10.73 -9.09
C GLN A 8 -1.59 9.92 -7.91
N LEU A 9 -2.08 10.17 -6.71
CA LEU A 9 -1.61 9.52 -5.50
C LEU A 9 -2.72 8.76 -4.82
N THR A 10 -2.39 7.63 -4.19
CA THR A 10 -3.30 7.04 -3.23
C THR A 10 -3.37 7.91 -1.98
N THR A 11 -4.46 7.82 -1.21
CA THR A 11 -4.57 8.48 0.10
C THR A 11 -3.41 8.14 1.02
N LYS A 12 -2.92 6.90 0.96
CA LYS A 12 -1.75 6.43 1.73
C LYS A 12 -0.47 7.11 1.27
N ASP A 13 -0.20 7.12 -0.04
CA ASP A 13 1.02 7.70 -0.58
C ASP A 13 1.07 9.20 -0.32
N HIS A 14 -0.06 9.90 -0.48
CA HIS A 14 -0.18 11.32 -0.15
C HIS A 14 0.12 11.60 1.33
N ALA A 15 -0.44 10.81 2.25
CA ALA A 15 -0.18 10.97 3.69
C ALA A 15 1.30 10.76 4.05
N ILE A 16 1.97 9.81 3.35
CA ILE A 16 3.41 9.58 3.51
C ILE A 16 4.21 10.79 3.04
N LEU A 17 3.91 11.33 1.85
CA LEU A 17 4.57 12.53 1.33
C LEU A 17 4.35 13.74 2.23
N GLN A 18 3.14 13.92 2.75
CA GLN A 18 2.83 14.99 3.70
C GLN A 18 3.66 14.85 4.98
N ALA A 19 3.73 13.65 5.56
CA ALA A 19 4.56 13.39 6.74
C ALA A 19 6.06 13.61 6.48
N MET A 20 6.56 13.30 5.27
CA MET A 20 7.93 13.59 4.86
C MET A 20 8.17 15.11 4.84
N LEU A 21 7.24 15.88 4.28
CA LEU A 21 7.32 17.33 4.22
C LEU A 21 7.29 17.96 5.61
N GLU A 22 6.41 17.52 6.49
CA GLU A 22 6.30 18.02 7.88
C GLU A 22 7.55 17.73 8.73
N ARG A 23 8.22 16.61 8.48
CA ARG A 23 9.46 16.23 9.18
C ARG A 23 10.69 16.97 8.65
N HIS A 24 10.60 17.51 7.45
CA HIS A 24 11.74 18.19 6.85
C HIS A 24 12.15 19.43 7.63
N ARG A 25 13.44 19.53 7.97
CA ARG A 25 14.04 20.66 8.72
C ARG A 25 15.21 21.33 7.98
N GLY A 26 15.47 20.89 6.76
CA GLY A 26 16.60 21.33 5.95
C GLY A 26 16.27 22.45 4.97
N PRO A 27 17.23 22.82 4.12
CA PRO A 27 17.05 23.85 3.11
C PRO A 27 16.07 23.41 2.02
N HIS A 28 15.38 24.38 1.42
CA HIS A 28 14.47 24.18 0.29
C HIS A 28 15.25 23.92 -1.01
N GLY A 29 15.73 22.69 -1.17
CA GLY A 29 16.35 22.22 -2.40
C GLY A 29 15.32 21.69 -3.43
N PRO A 30 15.79 21.27 -4.61
CA PRO A 30 14.93 20.76 -5.69
C PRO A 30 14.03 19.59 -5.24
N PHE A 31 14.51 18.72 -4.35
CA PHE A 31 13.73 17.61 -3.79
C PHE A 31 12.52 18.12 -3.00
N ILE A 32 12.71 19.11 -2.13
CA ILE A 32 11.61 19.66 -1.31
C ILE A 32 10.61 20.43 -2.15
N GLN A 33 11.06 21.16 -3.14
CA GLN A 33 10.17 21.85 -4.08
C GLN A 33 9.28 20.85 -4.84
N LEU A 34 9.85 19.73 -5.28
CA LEU A 34 9.10 18.65 -5.92
C LEU A 34 8.10 18.01 -4.95
N LEU A 35 8.53 17.75 -3.71
CA LEU A 35 7.70 17.17 -2.66
C LEU A 35 6.50 18.07 -2.33
N GLU A 36 6.72 19.37 -2.11
CA GLU A 36 5.66 20.36 -1.87
C GLU A 36 4.66 20.43 -3.02
N ARG A 37 5.17 20.47 -4.26
CA ARG A 37 4.32 20.47 -5.45
C ARG A 37 3.44 19.22 -5.51
N LYS A 38 4.00 18.04 -5.29
CA LYS A 38 3.22 16.80 -5.27
C LYS A 38 2.16 16.77 -4.19
N VAL A 39 2.48 17.19 -2.97
CA VAL A 39 1.51 17.26 -1.88
C VAL A 39 0.36 18.23 -2.19
N ARG A 40 0.64 19.36 -2.86
CA ARG A 40 -0.37 20.41 -3.13
C ARG A 40 -1.22 20.17 -4.38
N SER A 41 -0.66 19.55 -5.42
CA SER A 41 -1.28 19.50 -6.75
C SER A 41 -1.66 18.12 -7.25
N SER A 42 -1.44 17.06 -6.49
CA SER A 42 -1.82 15.71 -6.90
C SER A 42 -3.33 15.48 -6.77
N ALA A 43 -3.89 14.72 -7.71
CA ALA A 43 -5.21 14.13 -7.55
C ALA A 43 -5.11 12.94 -6.60
N ILE A 44 -6.01 12.92 -5.60
CA ILE A 44 -5.98 11.88 -4.55
C ILE A 44 -7.08 10.88 -4.84
N TYR A 45 -6.70 9.60 -4.85
CA TYR A 45 -7.56 8.46 -5.09
C TYR A 45 -7.64 7.56 -3.87
N PHE A 46 -8.75 6.89 -3.67
CA PHE A 46 -8.80 5.75 -2.78
C PHE A 46 -8.01 4.58 -3.40
N ARG A 47 -7.59 3.64 -2.57
CA ARG A 47 -6.82 2.49 -2.99
C ARG A 47 -7.46 1.71 -4.13
N ASP A 48 -8.79 1.58 -4.09
CA ASP A 48 -9.55 0.77 -5.03
C ASP A 48 -9.85 1.52 -6.34
N ASP A 49 -9.71 2.87 -6.32
CA ASP A 49 -10.05 3.75 -7.44
C ASP A 49 -8.83 4.20 -8.25
N ILE A 50 -7.60 4.02 -7.72
CA ILE A 50 -6.40 4.43 -8.45
C ILE A 50 -6.28 3.67 -9.77
N PRO A 51 -6.10 4.33 -10.93
CA PRO A 51 -6.00 3.65 -12.21
C PRO A 51 -4.83 2.65 -12.24
N PRO A 52 -5.00 1.49 -12.90
CA PRO A 52 -3.87 0.61 -13.18
C PRO A 52 -2.87 1.34 -14.08
N GLY A 53 -1.59 1.04 -13.93
CA GLY A 53 -0.54 1.73 -14.69
C GLY A 53 -0.10 3.07 -14.07
N VAL A 54 -0.62 3.46 -12.91
CA VAL A 54 -0.08 4.57 -12.09
C VAL A 54 0.96 4.03 -11.13
N VAL A 55 2.08 4.72 -11.01
CA VAL A 55 3.17 4.36 -10.08
C VAL A 55 2.77 4.73 -8.66
N THR A 56 2.53 3.72 -7.82
CA THR A 56 2.26 3.82 -6.39
C THR A 56 3.43 3.24 -5.57
N LEU A 57 3.40 3.34 -4.25
CA LEU A 57 4.37 2.63 -3.42
C LEU A 57 4.27 1.12 -3.61
N ASN A 58 5.43 0.46 -3.64
CA ASN A 58 5.61 -0.96 -3.96
C ASN A 58 5.23 -1.35 -5.40
N THR A 59 5.09 -0.39 -6.28
CA THR A 59 5.00 -0.63 -7.72
C THR A 59 6.35 -1.05 -8.27
N ARG A 60 6.35 -2.06 -9.13
CA ARG A 60 7.51 -2.46 -9.93
C ARG A 60 7.38 -1.91 -11.33
N LEU A 61 8.38 -1.16 -11.79
CA LEU A 61 8.33 -0.46 -13.07
C LEU A 61 9.67 -0.47 -13.81
N THR A 62 9.60 -0.23 -15.12
CA THR A 62 10.73 0.22 -15.93
C THR A 62 10.50 1.69 -16.32
N TYR A 63 11.57 2.44 -16.40
CA TYR A 63 11.51 3.86 -16.79
C TYR A 63 12.74 4.26 -17.56
N ARG A 64 12.68 5.40 -18.25
CA ARG A 64 13.83 5.98 -18.94
C ARG A 64 14.35 7.19 -18.20
N VAL A 65 15.66 7.32 -18.22
CA VAL A 65 16.40 8.48 -17.74
C VAL A 65 17.12 9.07 -18.96
N ASN A 66 16.72 10.27 -19.38
CA ASN A 66 17.26 10.91 -20.59
C ASN A 66 17.26 9.95 -21.82
N GLY A 67 16.20 9.18 -21.97
CA GLY A 67 16.04 8.20 -23.06
C GLY A 67 16.64 6.82 -22.80
N VAL A 68 17.48 6.65 -21.77
CA VAL A 68 18.12 5.36 -21.43
C VAL A 68 17.18 4.53 -20.53
N LEU A 69 16.86 3.32 -20.98
CA LEU A 69 15.99 2.39 -20.24
C LEU A 69 16.70 1.93 -18.94
N THR A 70 15.97 1.99 -17.84
CA THR A 70 16.47 1.69 -16.50
C THR A 70 15.43 0.82 -15.74
N GLY A 71 15.89 -0.07 -14.90
CA GLY A 71 15.05 -0.99 -14.12
C GLY A 71 15.09 -2.43 -14.65
N PRO A 72 14.20 -3.33 -14.18
CA PRO A 72 13.05 -3.03 -13.35
C PRO A 72 13.39 -2.63 -11.91
N HIS A 73 12.74 -1.59 -11.39
CA HIS A 73 12.90 -1.15 -10.00
C HIS A 73 11.58 -1.23 -9.23
N LEU A 74 11.71 -1.40 -7.91
CA LEU A 74 10.61 -1.37 -6.95
C LEU A 74 10.60 -0.04 -6.21
N VAL A 75 9.51 0.70 -6.28
CA VAL A 75 9.35 1.96 -5.55
C VAL A 75 9.13 1.68 -4.08
N VAL A 76 10.02 2.19 -3.23
CA VAL A 76 9.99 1.93 -1.78
C VAL A 76 9.98 3.21 -0.97
N GLN A 77 9.39 3.15 0.22
CA GLN A 77 9.42 4.25 1.18
C GLN A 77 10.72 4.33 1.98
N SER A 78 11.50 3.24 2.02
CA SER A 78 12.68 3.14 2.88
C SER A 78 13.70 4.23 2.59
N GLU A 79 14.23 4.80 3.65
CA GLU A 79 15.35 5.74 3.67
C GLU A 79 16.59 4.98 4.17
N GLY A 80 17.60 4.83 3.33
CA GLY A 80 18.81 4.12 3.73
C GLY A 80 19.82 3.97 2.58
N GLN A 81 21.10 3.79 2.95
CA GLN A 81 22.17 3.57 1.99
C GLN A 81 22.31 2.08 1.57
N ASP A 82 21.74 1.18 2.36
CA ASP A 82 21.81 -0.28 2.14
C ASP A 82 20.57 -0.82 1.38
N LEU A 83 19.98 -0.01 0.52
CA LEU A 83 18.86 -0.47 -0.32
C LEU A 83 19.40 -1.36 -1.44
N PRO A 84 18.69 -2.46 -1.77
CA PRO A 84 19.04 -3.28 -2.93
C PRO A 84 19.05 -2.44 -4.22
N GLU A 85 19.88 -2.81 -5.19
CA GLU A 85 20.02 -2.09 -6.47
C GLU A 85 18.68 -1.95 -7.23
N TYR A 86 17.75 -2.90 -7.02
CA TYR A 86 16.43 -2.87 -7.61
C TYR A 86 15.43 -1.96 -6.84
N ALA A 87 15.81 -1.37 -5.73
CA ALA A 87 14.95 -0.49 -4.95
C ALA A 87 15.13 0.97 -5.36
N LEU A 88 14.02 1.64 -5.64
CA LEU A 88 13.96 3.05 -5.95
C LEU A 88 13.24 3.79 -4.82
N SER A 89 14.02 4.41 -3.94
CA SER A 89 13.45 5.12 -2.79
C SER A 89 12.75 6.42 -3.18
N ILE A 90 11.59 6.70 -2.60
CA ILE A 90 10.89 7.99 -2.72
C ILE A 90 11.63 9.13 -2.00
N HIS A 91 12.66 8.84 -1.21
CA HIS A 91 13.58 9.84 -0.64
C HIS A 91 14.64 10.31 -1.65
N THR A 92 14.69 9.71 -2.83
CA THR A 92 15.47 10.20 -3.97
C THR A 92 14.61 11.07 -4.89
N ILE A 93 15.24 12.00 -5.60
CA ILE A 93 14.51 12.88 -6.52
C ILE A 93 13.84 12.11 -7.66
N ARG A 94 14.48 11.03 -8.14
CA ARG A 94 13.92 10.15 -9.19
C ARG A 94 12.72 9.36 -8.69
N GLY A 95 12.84 8.70 -7.53
CA GLY A 95 11.74 7.93 -6.95
C GLY A 95 10.55 8.81 -6.60
N LEU A 96 10.80 9.99 -6.03
CA LEU A 96 9.76 10.98 -5.77
C LEU A 96 9.12 11.46 -7.07
N ALA A 97 9.90 11.74 -8.11
CA ALA A 97 9.38 12.23 -9.38
C ALA A 97 8.46 11.22 -10.07
N LEU A 98 8.86 9.95 -10.09
CA LEU A 98 8.09 8.87 -10.74
C LEU A 98 6.83 8.48 -9.98
N LEU A 99 6.81 8.61 -8.65
CA LEU A 99 5.61 8.31 -7.83
C LEU A 99 4.42 9.15 -8.29
N GLY A 100 3.29 8.50 -8.56
CA GLY A 100 2.06 9.15 -9.01
C GLY A 100 1.99 9.45 -10.52
N LEU A 101 3.00 9.08 -11.30
CA LEU A 101 2.94 9.17 -12.76
C LEU A 101 2.26 7.94 -13.37
N ALA A 102 1.52 8.17 -14.44
CA ALA A 102 0.98 7.08 -15.25
C ALA A 102 2.02 6.54 -16.23
N GLU A 103 1.79 5.32 -16.74
CA GLU A 103 2.56 4.78 -17.88
C GLU A 103 2.64 5.78 -19.02
N ARG A 104 3.80 5.82 -19.68
CA ARG A 104 4.12 6.72 -20.80
C ARG A 104 4.20 8.20 -20.43
N ALA A 105 3.91 8.58 -19.18
CA ALA A 105 4.08 9.95 -18.75
C ALA A 105 5.57 10.31 -18.62
N THR A 106 5.89 11.56 -18.96
CA THR A 106 7.24 12.12 -18.89
C THR A 106 7.24 13.32 -17.95
N VAL A 107 8.26 13.44 -17.13
CA VAL A 107 8.47 14.58 -16.24
C VAL A 107 9.92 15.07 -16.34
N ALA A 108 10.10 16.37 -16.35
CA ALA A 108 11.41 17.01 -16.27
C ALA A 108 11.70 17.37 -14.79
N VAL A 109 12.83 16.95 -14.27
CA VAL A 109 13.22 17.12 -12.88
C VAL A 109 14.52 17.92 -12.79
N PRO A 110 14.52 19.07 -12.13
CA PRO A 110 15.74 19.81 -11.91
C PRO A 110 16.60 19.11 -10.84
N LEU A 111 17.86 18.85 -11.20
CA LEU A 111 18.85 18.27 -10.28
C LEU A 111 19.71 19.35 -9.58
N GLY A 112 19.49 20.62 -9.89
CA GLY A 112 20.30 21.76 -9.48
C GLY A 112 21.32 22.17 -10.53
N HIS A 113 21.89 23.37 -10.41
CA HIS A 113 22.90 23.93 -11.32
C HIS A 113 22.55 23.83 -12.81
N ASP A 114 21.31 24.20 -13.19
CA ASP A 114 20.79 24.14 -14.56
C ASP A 114 20.77 22.75 -15.21
N VAL A 115 20.98 21.69 -14.45
CA VAL A 115 20.86 20.31 -14.92
C VAL A 115 19.41 19.86 -14.74
N VAL A 116 18.79 19.48 -15.85
CA VAL A 116 17.44 18.90 -15.88
C VAL A 116 17.53 17.48 -16.38
N GLU A 117 16.91 16.54 -15.66
CA GLU A 117 16.80 15.17 -16.05
C GLU A 117 15.38 14.87 -16.52
N GLU A 118 15.24 14.23 -17.67
CA GLU A 118 13.98 13.75 -18.18
C GLU A 118 13.74 12.33 -17.73
N LEU A 119 12.62 12.12 -17.02
CA LEU A 119 12.17 10.81 -16.58
C LEU A 119 10.87 10.43 -17.28
N ARG A 120 10.80 9.22 -17.82
CA ARG A 120 9.58 8.69 -18.44
C ARG A 120 9.28 7.32 -17.91
N VAL A 121 8.06 7.11 -17.41
CA VAL A 121 7.57 5.77 -17.06
C VAL A 121 7.40 4.97 -18.34
N GLU A 122 8.08 3.85 -18.46
CA GLU A 122 7.96 2.97 -19.64
C GLU A 122 6.85 1.96 -19.44
N ASP A 123 6.98 1.08 -18.47
CA ASP A 123 5.96 0.06 -18.14
C ASP A 123 5.81 -0.07 -16.61
N VAL A 124 4.58 -0.22 -16.16
CA VAL A 124 4.23 -0.63 -14.79
C VAL A 124 4.04 -2.15 -14.79
N LEU A 125 5.03 -2.88 -14.28
CA LEU A 125 5.06 -4.35 -14.31
C LEU A 125 4.15 -4.98 -13.26
N SER A 126 4.03 -4.33 -12.10
CA SER A 126 3.06 -4.71 -11.05
C SER A 126 2.69 -3.49 -10.21
N GLN A 127 1.41 -3.37 -9.88
CA GLN A 127 0.85 -2.37 -8.98
C GLN A 127 0.06 -3.09 -7.91
N PRO A 128 0.39 -2.93 -6.61
CA PRO A 128 -0.27 -3.68 -5.54
C PRO A 128 -1.80 -3.52 -5.50
N GLU A 129 -2.27 -2.32 -5.76
CA GLU A 129 -3.70 -1.99 -5.77
C GLU A 129 -4.44 -2.74 -6.89
N ALA A 130 -3.87 -2.75 -8.09
CA ALA A 130 -4.45 -3.46 -9.23
C ALA A 130 -4.44 -4.98 -9.02
N GLU A 131 -3.38 -5.52 -8.42
CA GLU A 131 -3.30 -6.95 -8.11
C GLU A 131 -4.37 -7.39 -7.10
N VAL A 132 -4.63 -6.58 -6.07
CA VAL A 132 -5.69 -6.86 -5.10
C VAL A 132 -7.06 -6.86 -5.77
N ARG A 133 -7.37 -5.84 -6.57
CA ARG A 133 -8.64 -5.77 -7.33
C ARG A 133 -8.83 -6.98 -8.25
N SER A 134 -7.77 -7.40 -8.94
CA SER A 134 -7.82 -8.57 -9.83
C SER A 134 -8.11 -9.86 -9.07
N ARG A 135 -7.52 -10.03 -7.88
CA ARG A 135 -7.77 -11.19 -7.02
C ARG A 135 -9.19 -11.21 -6.46
N GLU A 136 -9.73 -10.07 -6.08
CA GLU A 136 -11.10 -9.92 -5.57
C GLU A 136 -12.12 -10.23 -6.68
N THR A 137 -11.91 -9.70 -7.88
CA THR A 137 -12.75 -10.01 -9.05
C THR A 137 -12.71 -11.49 -9.38
N ALA A 138 -11.54 -12.12 -9.38
CA ALA A 138 -11.41 -13.55 -9.63
C ALA A 138 -12.14 -14.41 -8.58
N ARG A 139 -12.10 -14.02 -7.31
CA ARG A 139 -12.84 -14.70 -6.23
C ARG A 139 -14.35 -14.53 -6.38
N GLY A 140 -14.82 -13.35 -6.78
CA GLY A 140 -16.24 -13.08 -7.03
C GLY A 140 -16.81 -13.94 -8.17
N ILE A 141 -16.04 -14.19 -9.23
CA ILE A 141 -16.44 -15.02 -10.36
C ILE A 141 -16.57 -16.49 -9.95
N VAL A 142 -15.67 -17.00 -9.10
CA VAL A 142 -15.71 -18.39 -8.62
C VAL A 142 -16.92 -18.66 -7.71
N GLN A 143 -17.43 -17.66 -7.02
CA GLN A 143 -18.64 -17.79 -6.20
C GLN A 143 -19.94 -17.62 -7.02
N GLY A 144 -19.87 -17.08 -8.23
CA GLY A 144 -21.03 -16.86 -9.10
C GLY A 144 -21.48 -18.08 -9.91
N ASP A 145 -20.61 -19.07 -10.13
CA ASP A 145 -20.88 -20.20 -11.05
C ASP A 145 -21.53 -21.44 -10.39
N SER A 146 -21.82 -21.39 -9.09
CA SER A 146 -22.52 -22.47 -8.37
C SER A 146 -23.97 -22.15 -7.98
N ALA A 147 -24.56 -21.09 -8.51
CA ALA A 147 -25.97 -20.73 -8.25
C ALA A 147 -26.90 -21.09 -9.40
N GLY A 148 -26.93 -22.35 -9.74
CA GLY A 148 -28.11 -22.98 -10.35
C GLY A 148 -29.05 -23.45 -9.24
N ARG A 149 -30.15 -22.73 -9.05
CA ARG A 149 -31.34 -23.06 -8.25
C ARG A 149 -31.41 -22.62 -6.80
N THR A 150 -32.48 -21.84 -6.61
CA THR A 150 -33.27 -21.59 -5.40
C THR A 150 -32.73 -20.68 -4.31
N GLY A 151 -33.36 -19.50 -4.22
CA GLY A 151 -33.72 -18.86 -2.96
C GLY A 151 -32.55 -18.42 -2.07
N ASN A 152 -32.19 -17.17 -2.21
CA ASN A 152 -31.27 -16.49 -1.31
C ASN A 152 -31.98 -16.23 0.04
N VAL A 153 -32.04 -17.25 0.91
CA VAL A 153 -32.41 -17.07 2.33
C VAL A 153 -31.14 -17.21 3.14
N VAL A 154 -30.54 -16.09 3.54
CA VAL A 154 -29.48 -16.08 4.52
C VAL A 154 -30.11 -16.32 5.89
N SER A 155 -30.07 -17.57 6.33
CA SER A 155 -30.56 -17.99 7.64
C SER A 155 -29.56 -17.59 8.70
N PHE A 156 -29.79 -16.48 9.42
CA PHE A 156 -29.07 -16.13 10.65
C PHE A 156 -29.59 -16.99 11.80
N LEU A 157 -29.34 -18.28 11.75
CA LEU A 157 -29.56 -19.15 12.90
C LEU A 157 -28.39 -18.96 13.89
N ARG A 158 -28.63 -18.12 14.88
CA ARG A 158 -27.86 -18.11 16.10
C ARG A 158 -28.01 -19.49 16.75
N LYS A 159 -26.92 -20.28 16.72
CA LYS A 159 -26.83 -21.53 17.47
C LYS A 159 -26.86 -21.14 18.97
N PRO A 160 -27.85 -21.57 19.76
CA PRO A 160 -27.81 -21.35 21.20
C PRO A 160 -26.68 -22.17 21.78
N ALA A 161 -25.81 -21.51 22.53
CA ALA A 161 -24.79 -22.16 23.34
C ALA A 161 -25.50 -22.98 24.41
N ARG A 162 -25.41 -24.31 24.30
CA ARG A 162 -25.83 -25.24 25.34
C ARG A 162 -24.80 -25.16 26.44
N MET A 163 -25.10 -24.41 27.51
CA MET A 163 -24.42 -24.51 28.79
C MET A 163 -24.82 -25.83 29.40
N GLU A 164 -23.95 -26.80 29.33
CA GLU A 164 -24.04 -27.97 30.25
C GLU A 164 -23.42 -27.56 31.58
N PHE A 165 -24.31 -27.30 32.53
CA PHE A 165 -23.98 -27.10 33.93
C PHE A 165 -23.82 -28.48 34.53
N SER A 166 -22.59 -29.02 34.58
CA SER A 166 -22.27 -30.18 35.46
C SER A 166 -22.04 -29.65 36.85
N GLY A 167 -23.05 -29.77 37.68
CA GLY A 167 -22.95 -29.55 39.09
C GLY A 167 -22.09 -30.62 39.77
N PRO A 168 -21.35 -30.27 40.82
CA PRO A 168 -20.59 -31.25 41.60
C PRO A 168 -21.52 -32.10 42.45
N SER A 169 -21.41 -33.42 42.27
CA SER A 169 -22.04 -34.40 43.15
C SER A 169 -21.47 -34.31 44.57
N LEU A 170 -22.32 -33.96 45.50
CA LEU A 170 -22.09 -34.14 46.91
C LEU A 170 -22.12 -35.64 47.22
N HIS A 171 -21.02 -36.15 47.72
CA HIS A 171 -21.01 -37.40 48.47
C HIS A 171 -20.79 -37.07 49.95
N PRO A 172 -21.68 -37.49 50.86
CA PRO A 172 -21.46 -37.41 52.25
C PRO A 172 -20.78 -38.70 52.74
N ASP A 173 -20.20 -38.58 53.93
CA ASP A 173 -19.65 -39.63 54.80
C ASP A 173 -18.19 -40.01 54.51
N ASP A 174 -17.26 -40.07 55.39
CA ASP A 174 -17.29 -40.40 56.77
C ASP A 174 -15.91 -40.12 57.40
N ASP A 175 -15.96 -39.93 58.72
CA ASP A 175 -14.93 -40.19 59.75
C ASP A 175 -13.72 -39.22 59.90
N ASP A 176 -13.94 -38.37 60.88
CA ASP A 176 -12.95 -37.93 61.88
C ASP A 176 -12.43 -39.13 62.72
N PRO A 177 -11.16 -39.22 63.10
CA PRO A 177 -10.83 -38.73 64.42
C PRO A 177 -9.47 -38.03 64.62
N GLY A 178 -9.52 -36.89 65.20
CA GLY A 178 -8.94 -36.37 66.37
C GLY A 178 -7.40 -36.44 66.65
N PRO A 179 -6.93 -35.48 67.45
CA PRO A 179 -5.54 -35.06 67.52
C PRO A 179 -4.70 -35.78 68.57
N ARG A 180 -3.36 -35.79 68.30
CA ARG A 180 -2.43 -35.89 69.44
C ARG A 180 -1.12 -35.18 69.21
N ALA A 181 -0.93 -34.26 70.09
CA ALA A 181 0.25 -33.60 70.58
C ALA A 181 1.52 -34.47 70.74
N ALA A 182 2.63 -33.88 70.42
CA ALA A 182 3.80 -33.69 71.25
C ALA A 182 4.78 -32.77 70.52
#